data_9a45f563d816514685635c90035115af
#
_entry.id   9a45f563d816514685635c90035115af
#
_cell.length_a   1.000
_cell.length_b   1.000
_cell.length_c   1.000
_cell.angle_alpha   90.00
_cell.angle_beta   90.00
_cell.angle_gamma   90.00
#
_symmetry.space_group_name_H-M   'P 1'
#
loop_
_entity.id
_entity.type
_entity.pdbx_description
1 polymer ?
#
loop_
_entity_poly.entity_id
_entity_poly.type
_entity_poly.pdbx_seq_one_letter_code
_entity_poly.pdbx_strand_id
1 'polypeptide(L)'
;MSNCSNQDCHSAKDIKFLEIKHLNGPNIWTYRPTLEATVDIGELEDYPSDKIPGFYERLSQWLPSLIEHRCSYEERGGFLRRVQEGTWPCHILEHVTLELQNLAGMKGGFGRARETSVRGVYKVALSAWHAEITTAALHSARELVLAAMNFQQSSNPSYDVEGAINHLRDLVDSLWLGPSTACIVDAAIAHNIPATRLI
;
A
#
# COMPACT_ATOMS: atom_id res chain seq x y z
N MET A 1 36.93 -7.59 34.38
CA MET A 1 35.67 -8.34 34.38
C MET A 1 34.59 -7.37 33.99
N SER A 2 34.30 -7.26 32.72
CA SER A 2 33.35 -6.30 32.15
C SER A 2 32.09 -7.05 31.79
N ASN A 3 31.02 -6.81 32.52
CA ASN A 3 29.68 -7.30 32.17
C ASN A 3 29.19 -6.64 30.90
N CYS A 4 29.18 -7.38 29.80
CA CYS A 4 28.34 -7.07 28.68
C CYS A 4 26.91 -7.49 29.05
N SER A 5 26.07 -6.50 29.37
CA SER A 5 24.64 -6.68 29.47
C SER A 5 24.10 -6.97 28.09
N ASN A 6 23.55 -8.16 27.88
CA ASN A 6 22.68 -8.53 26.79
C ASN A 6 21.50 -7.55 26.77
N GLN A 7 21.56 -6.51 25.98
CA GLN A 7 20.39 -5.80 25.53
C GLN A 7 19.77 -6.66 24.43
N ASP A 8 18.73 -7.40 24.78
CA ASP A 8 17.80 -7.99 23.81
C ASP A 8 17.32 -6.89 22.88
N CYS A 9 17.91 -6.85 21.71
CA CYS A 9 17.44 -6.04 20.60
C CYS A 9 16.12 -6.69 20.16
N HIS A 10 15.01 -6.36 20.83
CA HIS A 10 13.69 -6.69 20.33
C HIS A 10 13.58 -6.06 18.96
N SER A 11 13.69 -6.88 17.93
CA SER A 11 13.41 -6.46 16.55
C SER A 11 12.01 -5.86 16.57
N ALA A 12 11.92 -4.54 16.38
CA ALA A 12 10.63 -3.87 16.35
C ALA A 12 9.83 -4.49 15.21
N LYS A 13 8.59 -4.91 15.48
CA LYS A 13 7.66 -5.38 14.46
C LYS A 13 7.46 -4.26 13.44
N ASP A 14 7.99 -4.45 12.26
CA ASP A 14 8.10 -3.41 11.23
C ASP A 14 7.88 -3.97 9.83
N ILE A 15 7.53 -3.10 8.89
CA ILE A 15 7.44 -3.38 7.46
C ILE A 15 8.62 -2.65 6.80
N LYS A 16 9.58 -3.39 6.25
CA LYS A 16 10.79 -2.83 5.63
C LYS A 16 10.74 -2.98 4.13
N PHE A 17 11.02 -1.93 3.40
CA PHE A 17 11.22 -1.99 1.95
C PHE A 17 12.69 -2.31 1.67
N LEU A 18 12.95 -3.53 1.18
CA LEU A 18 14.30 -3.96 0.80
C LEU A 18 14.71 -3.38 -0.56
N GLU A 19 13.73 -3.26 -1.47
CA GLU A 19 13.95 -2.72 -2.79
C GLU A 19 12.62 -2.18 -3.33
N ILE A 20 12.67 -1.06 -4.04
CA ILE A 20 11.53 -0.49 -4.77
C ILE A 20 11.97 -0.25 -6.21
N LYS A 21 11.26 -0.85 -7.17
CA LYS A 21 11.52 -0.73 -8.61
C LYS A 21 10.31 -0.13 -9.30
N HIS A 22 10.55 0.78 -10.22
CA HIS A 22 9.52 1.25 -11.14
C HIS A 22 9.69 0.58 -12.51
N LEU A 23 8.69 -0.18 -12.93
CA LEU A 23 8.67 -0.94 -14.17
C LEU A 23 7.81 -0.18 -15.19
N ASN A 24 8.47 0.43 -16.17
CA ASN A 24 7.81 1.20 -17.23
C ASN A 24 7.30 0.27 -18.33
N GLY A 25 5.99 0.31 -18.60
CA GLY A 25 5.36 -0.48 -19.66
C GLY A 25 5.15 -1.96 -19.31
N PRO A 26 5.03 -2.85 -20.32
CA PRO A 26 4.77 -4.27 -20.11
C PRO A 26 5.83 -4.94 -19.24
N ASN A 27 5.38 -5.69 -18.24
CA ASN A 27 6.25 -6.37 -17.28
C ASN A 27 5.62 -7.70 -16.86
N ILE A 28 6.25 -8.42 -15.92
CA ILE A 28 5.77 -9.74 -15.47
C ILE A 28 4.42 -9.69 -14.75
N TRP A 29 3.97 -8.51 -14.29
CA TRP A 29 2.73 -8.34 -13.54
C TRP A 29 1.56 -7.92 -14.44
N THR A 30 1.82 -7.00 -15.36
CA THR A 30 0.79 -6.37 -16.19
C THR A 30 1.41 -5.66 -17.40
N TYR A 31 0.57 -5.27 -18.35
CA TYR A 31 0.95 -4.41 -19.47
C TYR A 31 1.08 -2.92 -19.12
N ARG A 32 0.80 -2.54 -17.87
CA ARG A 32 0.81 -1.15 -17.40
C ARG A 32 2.04 -0.87 -16.55
N PRO A 33 2.45 0.41 -16.41
CA PRO A 33 3.48 0.80 -15.47
C PRO A 33 3.15 0.31 -14.05
N THR A 34 4.16 -0.23 -13.38
CA THR A 34 4.02 -0.90 -12.08
C THR A 34 5.17 -0.51 -11.16
N LEU A 35 4.88 -0.22 -9.91
CA LEU A 35 5.87 -0.20 -8.85
C LEU A 35 5.92 -1.61 -8.23
N GLU A 36 7.08 -2.21 -8.22
CA GLU A 36 7.36 -3.48 -7.52
C GLU A 36 8.20 -3.18 -6.28
N ALA A 37 7.68 -3.49 -5.10
CA ALA A 37 8.40 -3.42 -3.84
C ALA A 37 8.72 -4.83 -3.33
N THR A 38 9.97 -5.06 -2.93
CA THR A 38 10.35 -6.22 -2.12
C THR A 38 10.24 -5.81 -0.66
N VAL A 39 9.34 -6.45 0.07
CA VAL A 39 8.91 -6.06 1.41
C VAL A 39 9.25 -7.17 2.39
N ASP A 40 10.01 -6.84 3.44
CA ASP A 40 10.27 -7.72 4.57
C ASP A 40 9.38 -7.30 5.75
N ILE A 41 8.52 -8.21 6.18
CA ILE A 41 7.62 -8.04 7.32
C ILE A 41 8.11 -8.78 8.57
N GLY A 42 9.21 -9.52 8.46
CA GLY A 42 9.84 -10.19 9.59
C GLY A 42 8.87 -10.95 10.48
N GLU A 43 8.84 -10.60 11.76
CA GLU A 43 7.97 -11.22 12.77
C GLU A 43 6.47 -10.96 12.53
N LEU A 44 6.09 -9.96 11.74
CA LEU A 44 4.69 -9.70 11.42
C LEU A 44 4.05 -10.83 10.60
N GLU A 45 4.84 -11.75 10.04
CA GLU A 45 4.37 -12.98 9.42
C GLU A 45 3.50 -13.84 10.34
N ASP A 46 3.72 -13.78 11.65
CA ASP A 46 2.96 -14.52 12.66
C ASP A 46 1.70 -13.80 13.14
N TYR A 47 1.46 -12.57 12.60
CA TYR A 47 0.36 -11.70 13.00
C TYR A 47 -0.56 -11.35 11.82
N PRO A 48 -1.31 -12.31 11.27
CA PRO A 48 -2.40 -11.96 10.35
C PRO A 48 -3.44 -11.08 11.04
N SER A 49 -4.21 -10.34 10.27
CA SER A 49 -5.08 -9.27 10.74
C SER A 49 -6.10 -9.69 11.81
N ASP A 50 -6.59 -10.92 11.76
CA ASP A 50 -7.53 -11.49 12.75
C ASP A 50 -6.91 -11.69 14.14
N LYS A 51 -5.59 -11.78 14.22
CA LYS A 51 -4.84 -11.90 15.49
C LYS A 51 -4.43 -10.56 16.10
N ILE A 52 -4.75 -9.43 15.46
CA ILE A 52 -4.37 -8.11 15.94
C ILE A 52 -5.60 -7.40 16.53
N PRO A 53 -5.71 -7.26 17.87
CA PRO A 53 -6.90 -6.69 18.51
C PRO A 53 -7.20 -5.27 18.03
N GLY A 54 -8.44 -5.02 17.61
CA GLY A 54 -8.94 -3.72 17.18
C GLY A 54 -8.36 -3.22 15.84
N PHE A 55 -7.61 -4.06 15.11
CA PHE A 55 -7.02 -3.66 13.82
C PHE A 55 -8.08 -3.38 12.76
N TYR A 56 -9.04 -4.29 12.62
CA TYR A 56 -10.14 -4.13 11.67
C TYR A 56 -10.94 -2.84 11.92
N GLU A 57 -11.27 -2.58 13.18
CA GLU A 57 -12.06 -1.41 13.58
C GLU A 57 -11.31 -0.12 13.26
N ARG A 58 -10.03 -0.05 13.59
CA ARG A 58 -9.19 1.13 13.28
C ARG A 58 -9.05 1.34 11.78
N LEU A 59 -8.69 0.29 11.04
CA LEU A 59 -8.48 0.38 9.60
C LEU A 59 -9.76 0.81 8.87
N SER A 60 -10.91 0.21 9.20
CA SER A 60 -12.20 0.53 8.59
C SER A 60 -12.72 1.92 8.99
N GLN A 61 -12.40 2.40 10.19
CA GLN A 61 -12.73 3.74 10.64
C GLN A 61 -11.86 4.80 9.94
N TRP A 62 -10.56 4.54 9.77
CA TRP A 62 -9.63 5.48 9.17
C TRP A 62 -9.77 5.57 7.65
N LEU A 63 -10.08 4.45 7.01
CA LEU A 63 -10.28 4.34 5.56
C LEU A 63 -11.61 3.63 5.23
N PRO A 64 -12.76 4.30 5.47
CA PRO A 64 -14.06 3.69 5.25
C PRO A 64 -14.32 3.31 3.77
N SER A 65 -13.69 3.99 2.83
CA SER A 65 -13.78 3.71 1.39
C SER A 65 -13.13 2.38 0.97
N LEU A 66 -12.34 1.73 1.83
CA LEU A 66 -11.87 0.35 1.61
C LEU A 66 -13.02 -0.66 1.43
N ILE A 67 -14.26 -0.29 1.79
CA ILE A 67 -15.46 -1.10 1.50
C ILE A 67 -15.69 -1.30 -0.01
N GLU A 68 -15.17 -0.41 -0.86
CA GLU A 68 -15.29 -0.54 -2.32
C GLU A 68 -14.31 -1.58 -2.91
N HIS A 69 -13.32 -2.01 -2.13
CA HIS A 69 -12.35 -3.01 -2.56
C HIS A 69 -12.94 -4.41 -2.51
N ARG A 70 -13.00 -5.06 -3.68
CA ARG A 70 -13.66 -6.36 -3.85
C ARG A 70 -12.77 -7.54 -3.48
N CYS A 71 -11.43 -7.39 -3.69
CA CYS A 71 -10.45 -8.43 -3.43
C CYS A 71 -10.82 -9.76 -4.17
N SER A 72 -10.42 -10.91 -3.61
CA SER A 72 -10.71 -12.24 -4.14
C SER A 72 -12.17 -12.67 -4.02
N TYR A 73 -12.99 -11.96 -3.26
CA TYR A 73 -14.42 -12.25 -3.15
C TYR A 73 -15.25 -11.65 -4.28
N GLU A 74 -14.67 -10.73 -5.06
CA GLU A 74 -15.30 -10.05 -6.20
C GLU A 74 -16.60 -9.27 -5.84
N GLU A 75 -16.87 -9.13 -4.54
CA GLU A 75 -18.02 -8.39 -3.98
C GLU A 75 -17.59 -7.13 -3.22
N ARG A 76 -18.50 -6.17 -3.10
CA ARG A 76 -18.28 -4.95 -2.30
C ARG A 76 -18.03 -5.34 -0.84
N GLY A 77 -16.95 -4.83 -0.25
CA GLY A 77 -16.53 -5.19 1.11
C GLY A 77 -15.67 -6.46 1.18
N GLY A 78 -15.39 -7.12 0.06
CA GLY A 78 -14.61 -8.36 0.05
C GLY A 78 -13.24 -8.22 0.68
N PHE A 79 -12.56 -7.07 0.52
CA PHE A 79 -11.30 -6.82 1.21
C PHE A 79 -11.47 -6.71 2.74
N LEU A 80 -12.44 -5.94 3.22
CA LEU A 80 -12.70 -5.81 4.66
C LEU A 80 -13.10 -7.14 5.29
N ARG A 81 -13.88 -7.96 4.58
CA ARG A 81 -14.16 -9.34 4.97
C ARG A 81 -12.87 -10.15 5.10
N ARG A 82 -11.95 -10.03 4.13
CA ARG A 82 -10.65 -10.70 4.17
C ARG A 82 -9.81 -10.26 5.36
N VAL A 83 -9.88 -8.98 5.74
CA VAL A 83 -9.21 -8.46 6.93
C VAL A 83 -9.79 -9.08 8.21
N GLN A 84 -11.10 -9.30 8.28
CA GLN A 84 -11.74 -9.96 9.43
C GLN A 84 -11.42 -11.46 9.52
N GLU A 85 -11.36 -12.16 8.39
CA GLU A 85 -11.07 -13.60 8.33
C GLU A 85 -9.58 -13.91 8.54
N GLY A 86 -8.72 -12.91 8.41
CA GLY A 86 -7.27 -13.00 8.56
C GLY A 86 -6.53 -12.91 7.23
N THR A 87 -5.67 -11.91 7.12
CA THR A 87 -4.77 -11.73 5.99
C THR A 87 -3.45 -11.09 6.42
N TRP A 88 -2.41 -11.24 5.60
CA TRP A 88 -1.07 -10.79 5.93
C TRP A 88 -0.84 -9.30 5.65
N PRO A 89 0.11 -8.67 6.36
CA PRO A 89 0.42 -7.25 6.25
C PRO A 89 0.69 -6.77 4.81
N CYS A 90 1.37 -7.56 3.99
CA CYS A 90 1.68 -7.18 2.61
C CYS A 90 0.43 -7.08 1.71
N HIS A 91 -0.57 -7.91 1.92
CA HIS A 91 -1.85 -7.80 1.21
C HIS A 91 -2.64 -6.58 1.68
N ILE A 92 -2.58 -6.27 2.98
CA ILE A 92 -3.19 -5.06 3.52
C ILE A 92 -2.49 -3.82 2.97
N LEU A 93 -1.16 -3.81 2.98
CA LEU A 93 -0.33 -2.74 2.44
C LEU A 93 -0.68 -2.44 0.97
N GLU A 94 -0.87 -3.49 0.16
CA GLU A 94 -1.31 -3.38 -1.23
C GLU A 94 -2.62 -2.58 -1.34
N HIS A 95 -3.66 -3.02 -0.65
CA HIS A 95 -4.99 -2.39 -0.71
C HIS A 95 -4.99 -0.97 -0.14
N VAL A 96 -4.29 -0.73 0.96
CA VAL A 96 -4.18 0.61 1.56
C VAL A 96 -3.43 1.58 0.64
N THR A 97 -2.36 1.11 -0.02
CA THR A 97 -1.63 1.94 -0.99
C THR A 97 -2.51 2.35 -2.16
N LEU A 98 -3.26 1.39 -2.74
CA LEU A 98 -4.18 1.68 -3.84
C LEU A 98 -5.28 2.65 -3.40
N GLU A 99 -5.79 2.51 -2.18
CA GLU A 99 -6.82 3.40 -1.66
C GLU A 99 -6.31 4.82 -1.46
N LEU A 100 -5.12 4.99 -0.89
CA LEU A 100 -4.51 6.31 -0.74
C LEU A 100 -4.27 6.99 -2.09
N GLN A 101 -3.83 6.24 -3.12
CA GLN A 101 -3.72 6.76 -4.48
C GLN A 101 -5.10 7.20 -5.03
N ASN A 102 -6.14 6.39 -4.86
CA ASN A 102 -7.49 6.71 -5.31
C ASN A 102 -8.02 7.99 -4.63
N LEU A 103 -7.84 8.12 -3.31
CA LEU A 103 -8.25 9.29 -2.53
C LEU A 103 -7.45 10.55 -2.89
N ALA A 104 -6.23 10.38 -3.38
CA ALA A 104 -5.40 11.47 -3.92
C ALA A 104 -5.77 11.83 -5.38
N GLY A 105 -6.71 11.13 -6.02
CA GLY A 105 -7.15 11.39 -7.38
C GLY A 105 -6.41 10.59 -8.46
N MET A 106 -5.52 9.68 -8.09
CA MET A 106 -4.84 8.77 -9.02
C MET A 106 -5.68 7.52 -9.24
N LYS A 107 -6.17 7.32 -10.46
CA LYS A 107 -6.93 6.11 -10.81
C LYS A 107 -6.00 4.91 -10.88
N GLY A 108 -5.94 4.14 -9.81
CA GLY A 108 -5.24 2.86 -9.74
C GLY A 108 -6.24 1.70 -9.63
N GLY A 109 -5.89 0.52 -10.09
CA GLY A 109 -6.81 -0.61 -10.04
C GLY A 109 -6.12 -1.97 -9.96
N PHE A 110 -4.81 -2.02 -10.12
CA PHE A 110 -4.04 -3.25 -10.06
C PHE A 110 -3.16 -3.28 -8.83
N GLY A 111 -3.29 -4.33 -8.06
CA GLY A 111 -2.38 -4.68 -6.98
C GLY A 111 -2.20 -6.19 -6.91
N ARG A 112 -1.04 -6.63 -6.47
CA ARG A 112 -0.71 -8.02 -6.18
C ARG A 112 0.35 -8.10 -5.09
N ALA A 113 0.06 -8.87 -4.04
CA ALA A 113 1.06 -9.31 -3.08
C ALA A 113 1.35 -10.80 -3.29
N ARG A 114 2.62 -11.17 -3.35
CA ARG A 114 3.08 -12.54 -3.53
C ARG A 114 4.20 -12.86 -2.56
N GLU A 115 4.06 -13.98 -1.88
CA GLU A 115 5.12 -14.57 -1.07
C GLU A 115 6.33 -14.95 -1.94
N THR A 116 7.52 -14.81 -1.40
CA THR A 116 8.77 -15.28 -2.01
C THR A 116 9.19 -16.63 -1.38
N SER A 117 10.32 -17.16 -1.80
CA SER A 117 10.91 -18.36 -1.16
C SER A 117 11.48 -18.08 0.24
N VAL A 118 11.60 -16.81 0.63
CA VAL A 118 12.09 -16.37 1.94
C VAL A 118 10.90 -15.99 2.80
N ARG A 119 10.74 -16.68 3.95
CA ARG A 119 9.64 -16.41 4.88
C ARG A 119 9.65 -14.94 5.35
N GLY A 120 8.49 -14.33 5.36
CA GLY A 120 8.31 -12.92 5.72
C GLY A 120 8.73 -11.92 4.65
N VAL A 121 9.19 -12.40 3.48
CA VAL A 121 9.56 -11.53 2.37
C VAL A 121 8.58 -11.69 1.23
N TYR A 122 8.01 -10.57 0.79
CA TYR A 122 6.96 -10.49 -0.23
C TYR A 122 7.37 -9.58 -1.38
N LYS A 123 6.79 -9.85 -2.55
CA LYS A 123 6.74 -8.89 -3.65
C LYS A 123 5.36 -8.26 -3.69
N VAL A 124 5.30 -6.94 -3.61
CA VAL A 124 4.09 -6.14 -3.75
C VAL A 124 4.19 -5.34 -5.03
N ALA A 125 3.28 -5.60 -5.95
CA ALA A 125 3.20 -4.90 -7.24
C ALA A 125 1.94 -4.04 -7.28
N LEU A 126 2.09 -2.78 -7.69
CA LEU A 126 1.04 -1.77 -7.64
C LEU A 126 0.99 -1.00 -8.95
N SER A 127 -0.19 -0.64 -9.45
CA SER A 127 -0.32 0.30 -10.56
C SER A 127 0.39 1.60 -10.23
N ALA A 128 1.26 2.06 -11.12
CA ALA A 128 2.12 3.22 -10.89
C ALA A 128 2.24 4.08 -12.14
N TRP A 129 1.29 5.00 -12.31
CA TRP A 129 1.36 5.99 -13.37
C TRP A 129 2.49 7.01 -13.18
N HIS A 130 2.87 7.25 -11.92
CA HIS A 130 4.02 8.09 -11.55
C HIS A 130 4.77 7.46 -10.38
N ALA A 131 6.06 7.19 -10.57
CA ALA A 131 6.89 6.48 -9.60
C ALA A 131 6.91 7.13 -8.22
N GLU A 132 7.13 8.44 -8.17
CA GLU A 132 7.27 9.21 -6.94
C GLU A 132 5.96 9.24 -6.14
N ILE A 133 4.83 9.47 -6.81
CA ILE A 133 3.51 9.49 -6.16
C ILE A 133 3.18 8.12 -5.57
N THR A 134 3.40 7.05 -6.35
CA THR A 134 3.12 5.68 -5.87
C THR A 134 4.07 5.28 -4.73
N THR A 135 5.33 5.69 -4.79
CA THR A 135 6.29 5.46 -3.71
C THR A 135 5.87 6.18 -2.44
N ALA A 136 5.47 7.46 -2.53
CA ALA A 136 4.96 8.22 -1.39
C ALA A 136 3.70 7.57 -0.79
N ALA A 137 2.76 7.12 -1.64
CA ALA A 137 1.56 6.40 -1.19
C ALA A 137 1.90 5.08 -0.47
N LEU A 138 2.90 4.33 -0.97
CA LEU A 138 3.36 3.10 -0.34
C LEU A 138 3.98 3.37 1.05
N HIS A 139 4.76 4.43 1.21
CA HIS A 139 5.32 4.83 2.51
C HIS A 139 4.22 5.27 3.47
N SER A 140 3.28 6.11 3.04
CA SER A 140 2.13 6.52 3.87
C SER A 140 1.27 5.32 4.27
N ALA A 141 1.04 4.37 3.36
CA ALA A 141 0.32 3.13 3.65
C ALA A 141 1.03 2.28 4.71
N ARG A 142 2.37 2.16 4.65
CA ARG A 142 3.16 1.48 5.66
C ARG A 142 2.95 2.09 7.05
N GLU A 143 3.06 3.40 7.17
CA GLU A 143 2.88 4.11 8.44
C GLU A 143 1.47 3.93 8.99
N LEU A 144 0.45 4.07 8.14
CA LEU A 144 -0.96 3.86 8.50
C LEU A 144 -1.21 2.43 9.00
N VAL A 145 -0.73 1.43 8.26
CA VAL A 145 -0.91 0.02 8.62
C VAL A 145 -0.23 -0.30 9.96
N LEU A 146 1.01 0.16 10.17
CA LEU A 146 1.73 -0.03 11.44
C LEU A 146 1.03 0.69 12.60
N ALA A 147 0.54 1.91 12.39
CA ALA A 147 -0.24 2.64 13.39
C ALA A 147 -1.56 1.90 13.72
N ALA A 148 -2.24 1.36 12.70
CA ALA A 148 -3.46 0.58 12.89
C ALA A 148 -3.20 -0.75 13.63
N MET A 149 -2.04 -1.39 13.44
CA MET A 149 -1.64 -2.58 14.19
C MET A 149 -1.43 -2.29 15.68
N ASN A 150 -0.97 -1.11 16.02
CA ASN A 150 -0.81 -0.64 17.41
C ASN A 150 0.02 -1.59 18.30
N PHE A 151 1.10 -2.16 17.78
CA PHE A 151 1.98 -3.03 18.60
C PHE A 151 2.68 -2.28 19.74
N GLN A 152 2.74 -0.96 19.69
CA GLN A 152 3.23 -0.11 20.78
C GLN A 152 2.22 0.04 21.93
N GLN A 153 1.02 -0.54 21.78
CA GLN A 153 -0.04 -0.54 22.79
C GLN A 153 -0.44 0.87 23.27
N SER A 154 -0.43 1.85 22.36
CA SER A 154 -0.96 3.17 22.66
C SER A 154 -2.43 3.05 23.09
N SER A 155 -2.81 3.76 24.14
CA SER A 155 -4.21 3.83 24.60
C SER A 155 -5.13 4.52 23.59
N ASN A 156 -4.57 5.38 22.72
CA ASN A 156 -5.29 6.09 21.67
C ASN A 156 -4.46 6.11 20.38
N PRO A 157 -4.38 4.98 19.66
CA PRO A 157 -3.66 4.94 18.39
C PRO A 157 -4.36 5.85 17.37
N SER A 158 -3.59 6.69 16.70
CA SER A 158 -4.08 7.62 15.68
C SER A 158 -3.11 7.71 14.53
N TYR A 159 -3.64 8.06 13.37
CA TYR A 159 -2.87 8.37 12.17
C TYR A 159 -3.55 9.56 11.46
N ASP A 160 -2.77 10.51 10.98
CA ASP A 160 -3.28 11.65 10.23
C ASP A 160 -3.54 11.26 8.76
N VAL A 161 -4.68 10.61 8.54
CA VAL A 161 -5.10 10.14 7.21
C VAL A 161 -5.32 11.33 6.26
N GLU A 162 -5.93 12.40 6.75
CA GLU A 162 -6.23 13.59 5.95
C GLU A 162 -4.94 14.29 5.51
N GLY A 163 -3.99 14.47 6.43
CA GLY A 163 -2.67 15.02 6.11
C GLY A 163 -1.92 14.18 5.08
N ALA A 164 -1.94 12.85 5.21
CA ALA A 164 -1.33 11.96 4.23
C ALA A 164 -1.98 12.07 2.83
N ILE A 165 -3.33 12.12 2.76
CA ILE A 165 -4.05 12.29 1.50
C ILE A 165 -3.74 13.66 0.88
N ASN A 166 -3.72 14.74 1.68
CA ASN A 166 -3.43 16.08 1.19
C ASN A 166 -1.99 16.18 0.66
N HIS A 167 -1.02 15.59 1.36
CA HIS A 167 0.34 15.50 0.85
C HIS A 167 0.43 14.77 -0.50
N LEU A 168 -0.29 13.66 -0.65
CA LEU A 168 -0.34 12.94 -1.94
C LEU A 168 -1.04 13.76 -3.03
N ARG A 169 -2.08 14.53 -2.72
CA ARG A 169 -2.74 15.45 -3.67
C ARG A 169 -1.78 16.55 -4.14
N ASP A 170 -1.01 17.13 -3.23
CA ASP A 170 -0.01 18.14 -3.59
C ASP A 170 1.05 17.55 -4.54
N LEU A 171 1.47 16.29 -4.32
CA LEU A 171 2.36 15.58 -5.25
C LEU A 171 1.68 15.33 -6.61
N VAL A 172 0.41 14.92 -6.62
CA VAL A 172 -0.34 14.73 -7.87
C VAL A 172 -0.42 16.04 -8.63
N ASP A 173 -0.79 17.13 -7.97
CA ASP A 173 -0.92 18.46 -8.60
C ASP A 173 0.42 18.96 -9.15
N SER A 174 1.53 18.64 -8.50
CA SER A 174 2.87 19.08 -8.93
C SER A 174 3.51 18.21 -10.00
N LEU A 175 3.28 16.90 -9.96
CA LEU A 175 4.03 15.90 -10.75
C LEU A 175 3.20 15.24 -11.85
N TRP A 176 1.87 15.23 -11.72
CA TRP A 176 0.99 14.58 -12.67
C TRP A 176 0.73 15.48 -13.90
N LEU A 177 -0.09 14.97 -14.79
CA LEU A 177 -0.44 15.68 -16.01
C LEU A 177 -1.27 16.92 -15.71
N GLY A 178 -0.93 18.06 -16.30
CA GLY A 178 -1.81 19.23 -16.28
C GLY A 178 -3.19 18.90 -16.88
N PRO A 179 -4.26 19.67 -16.55
CA PRO A 179 -5.65 19.32 -16.86
C PRO A 179 -5.91 19.00 -18.35
N SER A 180 -5.30 19.74 -19.26
CA SER A 180 -5.46 19.52 -20.70
C SER A 180 -4.84 18.21 -21.17
N THR A 181 -3.65 17.88 -20.67
CA THR A 181 -2.95 16.63 -21.00
C THR A 181 -3.64 15.44 -20.36
N ALA A 182 -4.12 15.57 -19.12
CA ALA A 182 -4.89 14.53 -18.44
C ALA A 182 -6.16 14.19 -19.22
N CYS A 183 -6.90 15.20 -19.71
CA CYS A 183 -8.10 15.01 -20.53
C CYS A 183 -7.81 14.20 -21.81
N ILE A 184 -6.70 14.49 -22.49
CA ILE A 184 -6.30 13.78 -23.71
C ILE A 184 -5.94 12.32 -23.38
N VAL A 185 -5.19 12.08 -22.30
CA VAL A 185 -4.80 10.73 -21.86
C VAL A 185 -6.01 9.93 -21.40
N ASP A 186 -6.94 10.53 -20.65
CA ASP A 186 -8.18 9.88 -20.22
C ASP A 186 -9.05 9.48 -21.43
N ALA A 187 -9.16 10.36 -22.43
CA ALA A 187 -9.87 10.05 -23.68
C ALA A 187 -9.20 8.89 -24.44
N ALA A 188 -7.88 8.87 -24.54
CA ALA A 188 -7.14 7.78 -25.16
C ALA A 188 -7.40 6.45 -24.44
N ILE A 189 -7.34 6.44 -23.10
CA ILE A 189 -7.61 5.26 -22.27
C ILE A 189 -9.04 4.75 -22.48
N ALA A 190 -10.03 5.66 -22.50
CA ALA A 190 -11.44 5.33 -22.74
C ALA A 190 -11.67 4.64 -24.10
N HIS A 191 -10.84 4.95 -25.09
CA HIS A 191 -10.86 4.35 -26.42
C HIS A 191 -9.87 3.19 -26.60
N ASN A 192 -9.29 2.67 -25.51
CA ASN A 192 -8.26 1.61 -25.52
C ASN A 192 -7.01 1.97 -26.35
N ILE A 193 -6.68 3.23 -26.46
CA ILE A 193 -5.47 3.71 -27.12
C ILE A 193 -4.36 3.77 -26.07
N PRO A 194 -3.24 3.05 -26.26
CA PRO A 194 -2.11 3.11 -25.34
C PRO A 194 -1.54 4.52 -25.26
N ALA A 195 -1.43 5.06 -24.06
CA ALA A 195 -0.78 6.33 -23.80
C ALA A 195 0.44 6.09 -22.89
N THR A 196 1.62 6.58 -23.30
CA THR A 196 2.87 6.47 -22.55
C THR A 196 3.47 7.85 -22.36
N ARG A 197 3.78 8.20 -21.11
CA ARG A 197 4.55 9.40 -20.82
C ARG A 197 6.02 9.14 -21.15
N LEU A 198 6.58 9.94 -22.02
CA LEU A 198 8.04 9.98 -22.23
C LEU A 198 8.66 10.87 -21.14
N ILE A 199 9.66 10.35 -20.46
CA ILE A 199 10.44 11.05 -19.42
C ILE A 199 11.77 11.43 -20.02
#